data_5727050a8e9ead553b144c0ff950b8fd
#
_entry.id   5727050a8e9ead553b144c0ff950b8fd
#
_cell.length_a   1.000
_cell.length_b   1.000
_cell.length_c   1.000
_cell.angle_alpha   90.00
_cell.angle_beta   90.00
_cell.angle_gamma   90.00
#
_symmetry.space_group_name_H-M   'P 1'
#
loop_
_entity.id
_entity.type
_entity.pdbx_description
1 polymer ?
#
loop_
_entity_poly.entity_id
_entity_poly.type
_entity_poly.pdbx_seq_one_letter_code
_entity_poly.pdbx_strand_id
1 'polypeptide(L)'
;YFENHGGSLSDSTEGSGMQSYQGLWNGIAGADVDNDGDIDYAVTNLGLNTKYHASRKKPFTMFYGDMDGSGKKRLIEAEYEGDKWYPVRGKSCSTLAMPSLKNKFPDFGSFAIATLEEIYPPAKLEDSERFDATHLESGIFMNDGTGHFKFRPLPRLAQITAAFGVAFSDVDGDGFQDLLISQNSYAPQLETGHFDGGQGLLLRGNEMGYFKAVWPKESGFSVPGDAKSLILIDWNDDARLDLLVGRNNDTMLAFRNEADLGATPMMINLRGSRKNPHAIGAKVTAVMSDQSSSMRECYAGNSYLSQSSPSIHFSIPKGKNLKEIRVHWPDATQSKHPFKNKGQNIVRLSKPGIQ
;
A
#
# COMPACT_ATOMS: atom_id res chain seq x y z
N TYR A 1 -13.23 5.64 2.16
CA TYR A 1 -13.30 6.25 0.83
C TYR A 1 -14.07 7.57 0.90
N PHE A 2 -13.43 8.64 0.47
CA PHE A 2 -14.05 9.95 0.41
C PHE A 2 -14.19 10.40 -1.04
N GLU A 3 -15.39 10.73 -1.45
CA GLU A 3 -15.69 11.22 -2.78
C GLU A 3 -15.68 12.76 -2.81
N ASN A 4 -15.06 13.32 -3.86
CA ASN A 4 -14.95 14.77 -4.02
C ASN A 4 -16.06 15.31 -4.93
N HIS A 5 -16.97 16.08 -4.35
CA HIS A 5 -18.06 16.77 -5.05
C HIS A 5 -17.75 18.27 -5.15
N GLY A 6 -16.94 18.64 -6.15
CA GLY A 6 -16.63 20.07 -6.42
C GLY A 6 -15.82 20.77 -5.32
N GLY A 7 -14.96 20.03 -4.60
CA GLY A 7 -14.13 20.54 -3.50
C GLY A 7 -14.65 20.21 -2.10
N SER A 8 -15.84 19.61 -1.98
CA SER A 8 -16.36 19.06 -0.73
C SER A 8 -16.20 17.54 -0.73
N LEU A 9 -15.67 16.99 0.37
CA LEU A 9 -15.50 15.55 0.53
C LEU A 9 -16.68 14.98 1.32
N SER A 10 -17.27 13.88 0.81
CA SER A 10 -18.27 13.07 1.51
C SER A 10 -17.74 11.65 1.73
N ASP A 11 -18.04 11.07 2.89
CA ASP A 11 -17.73 9.67 3.14
C ASP A 11 -18.67 8.79 2.32
N SER A 12 -18.10 8.08 1.34
CA SER A 12 -18.78 7.15 0.44
C SER A 12 -18.28 5.71 0.65
N THR A 13 -17.71 5.41 1.83
CA THR A 13 -17.16 4.09 2.15
C THR A 13 -18.25 3.01 2.15
N GLU A 14 -19.44 3.35 2.66
CA GLU A 14 -20.61 2.48 2.54
C GLU A 14 -21.06 2.43 1.07
N GLY A 15 -21.18 1.24 0.51
CA GLY A 15 -21.51 1.06 -0.91
C GLY A 15 -20.30 1.00 -1.84
N SER A 16 -19.12 1.47 -1.43
CA SER A 16 -17.90 1.35 -2.24
C SER A 16 -17.34 -0.08 -2.32
N GLY A 17 -17.83 -1.01 -1.51
CA GLY A 17 -17.26 -2.35 -1.34
C GLY A 17 -16.10 -2.43 -0.34
N MET A 18 -15.57 -1.29 0.15
CA MET A 18 -14.42 -1.25 1.07
C MET A 18 -14.79 -1.41 2.56
N GLN A 19 -16.04 -1.10 2.95
CA GLN A 19 -16.48 -1.05 4.35
C GLN A 19 -16.26 -2.33 5.15
N SER A 20 -16.12 -3.46 4.49
CA SER A 20 -15.93 -4.76 5.16
C SER A 20 -14.47 -5.20 5.28
N TYR A 21 -13.53 -4.34 4.86
CA TYR A 21 -12.09 -4.59 4.90
C TYR A 21 -11.41 -3.69 5.94
N GLN A 22 -11.64 -4.00 7.21
CA GLN A 22 -10.91 -3.37 8.32
C GLN A 22 -9.61 -4.12 8.52
N GLY A 23 -8.48 -3.43 8.44
CA GLY A 23 -7.16 -4.04 8.49
C GLY A 23 -6.15 -3.18 9.24
N LEU A 24 -4.94 -3.72 9.38
CA LEU A 24 -3.77 -3.00 9.88
C LEU A 24 -3.02 -2.40 8.67
N TRP A 25 -3.70 -1.51 7.97
CA TRP A 25 -3.24 -0.92 6.72
C TRP A 25 -2.03 0.00 6.94
N ASN A 26 -0.99 -0.15 6.10
CA ASN A 26 0.24 0.61 6.21
C ASN A 26 0.44 1.57 5.03
N GLY A 27 0.50 1.06 3.82
CA GLY A 27 0.76 1.85 2.62
C GLY A 27 -0.34 1.73 1.58
N ILE A 28 -0.43 2.74 0.71
CA ILE A 28 -1.34 2.77 -0.42
C ILE A 28 -0.65 3.38 -1.64
N ALA A 29 -0.88 2.80 -2.81
CA ALA A 29 -0.49 3.37 -4.10
C ALA A 29 -1.60 3.13 -5.12
N GLY A 30 -1.81 4.10 -6.02
CA GLY A 30 -2.81 4.01 -7.08
C GLY A 30 -2.17 3.83 -8.45
N ALA A 31 -2.77 3.00 -9.30
CA ALA A 31 -2.46 2.88 -10.72
C ALA A 31 -3.63 2.22 -11.46
N ASP A 32 -3.71 2.45 -12.76
CA ASP A 32 -4.55 1.70 -13.67
C ASP A 32 -3.78 0.39 -14.00
N VAL A 33 -4.15 -0.73 -13.33
CA VAL A 33 -3.35 -1.96 -13.38
C VAL A 33 -3.80 -2.93 -14.48
N ASP A 34 -5.02 -2.78 -15.01
CA ASP A 34 -5.55 -3.58 -16.11
C ASP A 34 -5.84 -2.78 -17.37
N ASN A 35 -5.42 -1.50 -17.41
CA ASN A 35 -5.53 -0.55 -18.51
C ASN A 35 -6.98 -0.30 -18.97
N ASP A 36 -7.94 -0.32 -18.04
CA ASP A 36 -9.34 0.02 -18.30
C ASP A 36 -9.63 1.53 -18.19
N GLY A 37 -8.69 2.32 -17.66
CA GLY A 37 -8.75 3.77 -17.53
C GLY A 37 -9.16 4.26 -16.15
N ASP A 38 -9.43 3.36 -15.22
CA ASP A 38 -9.76 3.66 -13.83
C ASP A 38 -8.57 3.38 -12.89
N ILE A 39 -8.54 4.04 -11.75
CA ILE A 39 -7.46 3.86 -10.80
C ILE A 39 -7.82 2.79 -9.79
N ASP A 40 -6.98 1.76 -9.74
CA ASP A 40 -6.96 0.73 -8.72
C ASP A 40 -5.99 1.10 -7.60
N TYR A 41 -6.17 0.52 -6.41
CA TYR A 41 -5.35 0.84 -5.25
C TYR A 41 -4.70 -0.40 -4.66
N ALA A 42 -3.36 -0.48 -4.74
CA ALA A 42 -2.58 -1.43 -3.95
C ALA A 42 -2.53 -0.96 -2.50
N VAL A 43 -2.79 -1.87 -1.58
CA VAL A 43 -2.73 -1.63 -0.14
C VAL A 43 -1.89 -2.69 0.55
N THR A 44 -1.06 -2.25 1.49
CA THR A 44 -0.21 -3.15 2.29
C THR A 44 -0.75 -3.30 3.69
N ASN A 45 -0.58 -4.51 4.26
CA ASN A 45 -1.13 -4.92 5.54
C ASN A 45 -0.11 -5.77 6.31
N LEU A 46 -0.52 -6.34 7.44
CA LEU A 46 0.31 -7.18 8.29
C LEU A 46 0.74 -8.50 7.62
N GLY A 47 -0.06 -9.01 6.69
CA GLY A 47 0.14 -10.33 6.10
C GLY A 47 -0.45 -11.46 6.93
N LEU A 48 -0.23 -12.69 6.48
CA LEU A 48 -0.83 -13.89 7.07
C LEU A 48 0.15 -14.76 7.88
N ASN A 49 1.46 -14.49 7.80
CA ASN A 49 2.48 -15.19 8.59
C ASN A 49 2.68 -14.48 9.94
N THR A 50 1.66 -14.53 10.75
CA THR A 50 1.59 -13.85 12.04
C THR A 50 0.81 -14.74 13.03
N LYS A 51 0.94 -14.46 14.32
CA LYS A 51 0.10 -15.09 15.35
C LYS A 51 -1.34 -14.59 15.37
N TYR A 52 -1.62 -13.47 14.70
CA TYR A 52 -2.96 -12.88 14.66
C TYR A 52 -3.81 -13.53 13.59
N HIS A 53 -5.08 -13.79 13.94
CA HIS A 53 -6.07 -14.35 13.02
C HIS A 53 -7.27 -13.41 12.96
N ALA A 54 -7.72 -13.11 11.76
CA ALA A 54 -8.82 -12.19 11.55
C ALA A 54 -9.75 -12.67 10.43
N SER A 55 -11.04 -12.50 10.64
CA SER A 55 -12.07 -12.67 9.63
C SER A 55 -13.25 -11.75 9.90
N ARG A 56 -14.16 -11.57 8.94
CA ARG A 56 -15.38 -10.76 9.14
C ARG A 56 -16.26 -11.26 10.31
N LYS A 57 -16.29 -12.56 10.56
CA LYS A 57 -17.07 -13.15 11.66
C LYS A 57 -16.32 -13.18 12.99
N LYS A 58 -15.00 -13.26 12.93
CA LYS A 58 -14.10 -13.37 14.08
C LYS A 58 -12.95 -12.38 13.88
N PRO A 59 -13.18 -11.08 14.15
CA PRO A 59 -12.14 -10.07 14.00
C PRO A 59 -11.05 -10.24 15.05
N PHE A 60 -9.83 -9.89 14.71
CA PHE A 60 -8.82 -9.53 15.69
C PHE A 60 -9.21 -8.17 16.27
N THR A 61 -9.31 -8.09 17.58
CA THR A 61 -9.86 -6.91 18.27
C THR A 61 -8.85 -6.31 19.23
N MET A 62 -8.75 -4.99 19.25
CA MET A 62 -8.01 -4.23 20.25
C MET A 62 -8.98 -3.37 21.07
N PHE A 63 -8.90 -3.49 22.39
CA PHE A 63 -9.61 -2.64 23.35
C PHE A 63 -8.62 -1.66 23.97
N TYR A 64 -8.97 -0.37 24.01
CA TYR A 64 -8.16 0.66 24.62
C TYR A 64 -8.96 1.40 25.68
N GLY A 65 -8.68 1.11 26.96
CA GLY A 65 -9.43 1.66 28.08
C GLY A 65 -8.78 1.41 29.43
N ASP A 66 -9.41 1.93 30.48
CA ASP A 66 -9.01 1.72 31.89
C ASP A 66 -9.63 0.41 32.40
N MET A 67 -8.91 -0.68 32.24
CA MET A 67 -9.37 -2.04 32.54
C MET A 67 -9.40 -2.38 34.02
N ASP A 68 -8.63 -1.70 34.86
CA ASP A 68 -8.48 -1.99 36.31
C ASP A 68 -8.97 -0.86 37.23
N GLY A 69 -9.53 0.22 36.67
CA GLY A 69 -10.02 1.37 37.44
C GLY A 69 -8.92 2.26 37.98
N SER A 70 -7.67 2.11 37.52
CA SER A 70 -6.52 2.91 38.00
C SER A 70 -6.42 4.31 37.35
N GLY A 71 -7.27 4.61 36.39
CA GLY A 71 -7.20 5.83 35.56
C GLY A 71 -6.18 5.72 34.42
N LYS A 72 -5.50 4.57 34.25
CA LYS A 72 -4.51 4.35 33.18
C LYS A 72 -5.13 3.51 32.08
N LYS A 73 -5.20 4.09 30.88
CA LYS A 73 -5.64 3.34 29.68
C LYS A 73 -4.62 2.26 29.32
N ARG A 74 -5.11 1.09 28.93
CA ARG A 74 -4.34 -0.08 28.49
C ARG A 74 -4.83 -0.55 27.14
N LEU A 75 -3.92 -1.12 26.36
CA LEU A 75 -4.25 -1.80 25.12
C LEU A 75 -4.37 -3.31 25.40
N ILE A 76 -5.51 -3.88 25.14
CA ILE A 76 -5.78 -5.32 25.23
C ILE A 76 -6.03 -5.86 23.83
N GLU A 77 -5.18 -6.77 23.39
CA GLU A 77 -5.36 -7.52 22.15
C GLU A 77 -6.13 -8.78 22.43
N ALA A 78 -7.17 -9.05 21.65
CA ALA A 78 -8.04 -10.20 21.79
C ALA A 78 -8.34 -10.86 20.44
N GLU A 79 -8.47 -12.18 20.46
CA GLU A 79 -8.88 -12.97 19.30
C GLU A 79 -9.87 -14.06 19.71
N TYR A 80 -10.57 -14.61 18.74
CA TYR A 80 -11.52 -15.69 18.95
C TYR A 80 -10.83 -17.06 18.90
N GLU A 81 -11.00 -17.85 19.97
CA GLU A 81 -10.79 -19.29 19.95
C GLU A 81 -12.18 -19.98 20.07
N GLY A 82 -12.59 -20.69 19.05
CA GLY A 82 -13.99 -21.12 18.96
C GLY A 82 -14.93 -19.90 18.90
N ASP A 83 -15.88 -19.83 19.79
CA ASP A 83 -16.89 -18.74 19.86
C ASP A 83 -16.66 -17.77 21.03
N LYS A 84 -15.52 -17.86 21.69
CA LYS A 84 -15.17 -17.00 22.83
C LYS A 84 -13.92 -16.16 22.53
N TRP A 85 -13.84 -15.00 23.14
CA TRP A 85 -12.66 -14.16 23.12
C TRP A 85 -11.64 -14.55 24.17
N TYR A 86 -10.37 -14.55 23.77
CA TYR A 86 -9.22 -14.76 24.63
C TYR A 86 -8.18 -13.65 24.40
N PRO A 87 -7.41 -13.28 25.44
CA PRO A 87 -6.35 -12.31 25.25
C PRO A 87 -5.18 -12.93 24.46
N VAL A 88 -4.66 -12.20 23.47
CA VAL A 88 -3.48 -12.61 22.71
C VAL A 88 -2.22 -12.62 23.59
N ARG A 89 -2.20 -11.75 24.60
CA ARG A 89 -1.09 -11.65 25.55
C ARG A 89 -1.28 -12.55 26.75
N GLY A 90 -0.25 -13.36 27.03
CA GLY A 90 -0.24 -14.28 28.16
C GLY A 90 -0.20 -13.58 29.53
N LYS A 91 -0.29 -14.40 30.60
CA LYS A 91 -0.32 -13.96 32.02
C LYS A 91 0.83 -13.02 32.38
N SER A 92 2.07 -13.31 31.95
CA SER A 92 3.25 -12.51 32.31
C SER A 92 3.09 -11.05 31.88
N CYS A 93 2.75 -10.78 30.62
CA CYS A 93 2.50 -9.45 30.10
C CYS A 93 1.31 -8.78 30.79
N SER A 94 0.20 -9.50 30.91
CA SER A 94 -1.02 -8.97 31.47
C SER A 94 -0.86 -8.58 32.95
N THR A 95 -0.17 -9.40 33.74
CA THR A 95 0.10 -9.09 35.16
C THR A 95 1.19 -8.06 35.38
N LEU A 96 2.13 -7.89 34.43
CA LEU A 96 3.09 -6.78 34.46
C LEU A 96 2.38 -5.43 34.23
N ALA A 97 1.46 -5.40 33.27
CA ALA A 97 0.67 -4.21 32.99
C ALA A 97 -0.38 -3.91 34.09
N MET A 98 -0.99 -4.94 34.66
CA MET A 98 -2.05 -4.86 35.69
C MET A 98 -1.75 -5.84 36.82
N PRO A 99 -1.00 -5.40 37.87
CA PRO A 99 -0.58 -6.26 38.96
C PRO A 99 -1.74 -6.92 39.75
N SER A 100 -2.92 -6.31 39.77
CA SER A 100 -4.13 -6.86 40.39
C SER A 100 -4.53 -8.24 39.85
N LEU A 101 -4.21 -8.53 38.57
CA LEU A 101 -4.48 -9.83 37.97
C LEU A 101 -3.70 -10.99 38.62
N LYS A 102 -2.58 -10.72 39.32
CA LYS A 102 -1.83 -11.76 40.04
C LYS A 102 -2.66 -12.43 41.15
N ASN A 103 -3.49 -11.65 41.82
CA ASN A 103 -4.37 -12.15 42.89
C ASN A 103 -5.54 -12.95 42.32
N LYS A 104 -6.06 -12.54 41.17
CA LYS A 104 -7.18 -13.20 40.48
C LYS A 104 -6.74 -14.50 39.81
N PHE A 105 -5.55 -14.54 39.26
CA PHE A 105 -4.97 -15.68 38.56
C PHE A 105 -3.58 -16.02 39.13
N PRO A 106 -3.55 -16.87 40.21
CA PRO A 106 -2.27 -17.16 40.88
C PRO A 106 -1.31 -17.99 40.04
N ASP A 107 -1.80 -18.83 39.15
CA ASP A 107 -0.97 -19.67 38.27
C ASP A 107 -1.27 -19.46 36.79
N PHE A 108 -0.41 -20.01 35.91
CA PHE A 108 -0.55 -19.88 34.45
C PHE A 108 -1.75 -20.66 33.90
N GLY A 109 -2.07 -21.80 34.50
CA GLY A 109 -3.19 -22.66 34.06
C GLY A 109 -4.52 -21.94 34.20
N SER A 110 -4.78 -21.34 35.38
CA SER A 110 -6.01 -20.59 35.63
C SER A 110 -6.19 -19.39 34.69
N PHE A 111 -5.10 -18.74 34.30
CA PHE A 111 -5.15 -17.65 33.34
C PHE A 111 -5.38 -18.14 31.91
N ALA A 112 -4.73 -19.25 31.52
CA ALA A 112 -4.75 -19.76 30.15
C ALA A 112 -6.15 -20.25 29.70
N ILE A 113 -6.98 -20.73 30.64
CA ILE A 113 -8.33 -21.20 30.34
C ILE A 113 -9.38 -20.09 30.47
N ALA A 114 -9.02 -18.94 31.03
CA ALA A 114 -9.96 -17.85 31.27
C ALA A 114 -10.23 -17.05 30.00
N THR A 115 -11.50 -16.80 29.73
CA THR A 115 -11.92 -15.94 28.62
C THR A 115 -11.59 -14.48 28.88
N LEU A 116 -11.66 -13.66 27.86
CA LEU A 116 -11.40 -12.21 27.97
C LEU A 116 -12.28 -11.56 29.04
N GLU A 117 -13.58 -11.89 29.07
CA GLU A 117 -14.57 -11.36 30.02
C GLU A 117 -14.36 -11.88 31.45
N GLU A 118 -13.77 -13.06 31.62
CA GLU A 118 -13.34 -13.57 32.90
C GLU A 118 -12.08 -12.90 33.40
N ILE A 119 -11.19 -12.41 32.54
CA ILE A 119 -9.97 -11.71 32.91
C ILE A 119 -10.27 -10.25 33.21
N TYR A 120 -10.96 -9.56 32.30
CA TYR A 120 -11.30 -8.13 32.38
C TYR A 120 -12.81 -7.96 32.64
N PRO A 121 -13.21 -6.99 33.48
CA PRO A 121 -14.64 -6.77 33.77
C PRO A 121 -15.38 -6.39 32.46
N PRO A 122 -16.51 -7.04 32.13
CA PRO A 122 -17.28 -6.76 30.92
C PRO A 122 -17.63 -5.27 30.74
N ALA A 123 -18.06 -4.59 31.79
CA ALA A 123 -18.36 -3.16 31.76
C ALA A 123 -17.13 -2.30 31.36
N LYS A 124 -15.91 -2.74 31.67
CA LYS A 124 -14.68 -2.04 31.29
C LYS A 124 -14.31 -2.28 29.81
N LEU A 125 -14.62 -3.45 29.29
CA LEU A 125 -14.49 -3.74 27.86
C LEU A 125 -15.51 -2.92 27.04
N GLU A 126 -16.75 -2.82 27.51
CA GLU A 126 -17.81 -2.01 26.88
C GLU A 126 -17.48 -0.51 26.88
N ASP A 127 -16.92 0.02 27.98
CA ASP A 127 -16.52 1.42 28.14
C ASP A 127 -15.25 1.79 27.34
N SER A 128 -14.54 0.81 26.80
CA SER A 128 -13.29 1.03 26.08
C SER A 128 -13.50 1.36 24.60
N GLU A 129 -12.56 2.08 24.01
CA GLU A 129 -12.48 2.21 22.55
C GLU A 129 -12.16 0.83 21.97
N ARG A 130 -12.91 0.42 20.94
CA ARG A 130 -12.75 -0.86 20.28
C ARG A 130 -12.31 -0.67 18.83
N PHE A 131 -11.29 -1.40 18.42
CA PHE A 131 -10.76 -1.42 17.06
C PHE A 131 -10.72 -2.86 16.56
N ASP A 132 -11.42 -3.13 15.47
CA ASP A 132 -11.50 -4.45 14.85
C ASP A 132 -10.67 -4.50 13.57
N ALA A 133 -9.90 -5.58 13.39
CA ALA A 133 -9.34 -5.94 12.10
C ALA A 133 -10.04 -7.23 11.62
N THR A 134 -10.65 -7.15 10.45
CA THR A 134 -11.35 -8.28 9.81
C THR A 134 -10.53 -8.87 8.68
N HIS A 135 -9.40 -8.22 8.31
CA HIS A 135 -8.61 -8.55 7.14
C HIS A 135 -7.13 -8.22 7.37
N LEU A 136 -6.23 -9.15 7.06
CA LEU A 136 -4.78 -8.99 7.26
C LEU A 136 -3.97 -9.11 5.96
N GLU A 137 -4.60 -9.46 4.84
CA GLU A 137 -3.91 -9.61 3.56
C GLU A 137 -3.58 -8.25 2.93
N SER A 138 -2.42 -8.16 2.30
CA SER A 138 -2.10 -7.11 1.33
C SER A 138 -2.77 -7.44 -0.01
N GLY A 139 -3.27 -6.42 -0.72
CA GLY A 139 -4.05 -6.67 -1.94
C GLY A 139 -4.23 -5.44 -2.82
N ILE A 140 -5.05 -5.61 -3.85
CA ILE A 140 -5.49 -4.55 -4.74
C ILE A 140 -7.00 -4.38 -4.58
N PHE A 141 -7.45 -3.17 -4.37
CA PHE A 141 -8.83 -2.78 -4.57
C PHE A 141 -9.00 -2.41 -6.05
N MET A 142 -9.58 -3.33 -6.81
CA MET A 142 -9.91 -3.14 -8.23
C MET A 142 -11.13 -2.25 -8.34
N ASN A 143 -11.02 -1.15 -9.08
CA ASN A 143 -12.10 -0.22 -9.37
C ASN A 143 -12.90 -0.71 -10.59
N ASP A 144 -14.21 -0.57 -10.57
CA ASP A 144 -15.07 -0.92 -11.71
C ASP A 144 -15.54 0.32 -12.49
N GLY A 145 -14.91 1.48 -12.25
CA GLY A 145 -15.24 2.76 -12.88
C GLY A 145 -16.49 3.45 -12.33
N THR A 146 -17.21 2.83 -11.41
CA THR A 146 -18.40 3.41 -10.78
C THR A 146 -18.18 3.86 -9.33
N GLY A 147 -16.94 3.75 -8.83
CA GLY A 147 -16.60 4.00 -7.43
C GLY A 147 -16.82 2.80 -6.52
N HIS A 148 -17.11 1.64 -7.10
CA HIS A 148 -17.19 0.39 -6.37
C HIS A 148 -15.90 -0.42 -6.56
N PHE A 149 -15.39 -0.98 -5.46
CA PHE A 149 -14.11 -1.67 -5.40
C PHE A 149 -14.26 -3.12 -4.99
N LYS A 150 -13.51 -3.99 -5.67
CA LYS A 150 -13.42 -5.41 -5.34
C LYS A 150 -12.00 -5.75 -4.90
N PHE A 151 -11.85 -6.27 -3.70
CA PHE A 151 -10.54 -6.68 -3.19
C PHE A 151 -10.05 -7.95 -3.89
N ARG A 152 -8.78 -7.90 -4.33
CA ARG A 152 -8.04 -9.02 -4.90
C ARG A 152 -6.74 -9.19 -4.09
N PRO A 153 -6.56 -10.31 -3.37
CA PRO A 153 -5.34 -10.51 -2.60
C PRO A 153 -4.12 -10.64 -3.52
N LEU A 154 -2.99 -10.10 -3.06
CA LEU A 154 -1.69 -10.30 -3.69
C LEU A 154 -1.18 -11.74 -3.48
N PRO A 155 -0.20 -12.21 -4.30
CA PRO A 155 0.39 -13.52 -4.15
C PRO A 155 0.93 -13.80 -2.75
N ARG A 156 1.06 -15.09 -2.41
CA ARG A 156 1.47 -15.55 -1.08
C ARG A 156 2.72 -14.87 -0.53
N LEU A 157 3.71 -14.55 -1.37
CA LEU A 157 4.94 -13.88 -0.93
C LEU A 157 4.72 -12.44 -0.43
N ALA A 158 3.61 -11.80 -0.79
CA ALA A 158 3.21 -10.52 -0.21
C ALA A 158 2.57 -10.66 1.18
N GLN A 159 2.23 -11.90 1.60
CA GLN A 159 1.56 -12.20 2.86
C GLN A 159 2.48 -12.81 3.93
N ILE A 160 3.78 -13.01 3.63
CA ILE A 160 4.69 -13.73 4.53
C ILE A 160 5.25 -12.87 5.66
N THR A 161 5.00 -11.58 5.65
CA THR A 161 5.45 -10.61 6.67
C THR A 161 4.67 -9.31 6.54
N ALA A 162 4.80 -8.42 7.51
CA ALA A 162 4.25 -7.08 7.43
C ALA A 162 4.84 -6.31 6.24
N ALA A 163 3.98 -5.71 5.43
CA ALA A 163 4.34 -4.90 4.27
C ALA A 163 4.03 -3.42 4.53
N PHE A 164 4.89 -2.53 4.04
CA PHE A 164 4.79 -1.08 4.27
C PHE A 164 4.79 -0.29 2.97
N GLY A 165 5.95 0.14 2.50
CA GLY A 165 6.06 0.90 1.27
C GLY A 165 5.60 0.08 0.06
N VAL A 166 4.86 0.74 -0.84
CA VAL A 166 4.30 0.14 -2.05
C VAL A 166 4.34 1.16 -3.18
N ALA A 167 4.78 0.74 -4.37
CA ALA A 167 4.81 1.61 -5.53
C ALA A 167 4.62 0.82 -6.82
N PHE A 168 3.93 1.44 -7.77
CA PHE A 168 3.75 0.92 -9.12
C PHE A 168 4.79 1.49 -10.07
N SER A 169 5.35 0.64 -10.93
CA SER A 169 6.21 1.01 -12.05
C SER A 169 6.21 -0.11 -13.08
N ASP A 170 6.30 0.23 -14.34
CA ASP A 170 6.61 -0.73 -15.40
C ASP A 170 8.14 -0.91 -15.45
N VAL A 171 8.67 -1.86 -14.66
CA VAL A 171 10.11 -2.04 -14.48
C VAL A 171 10.74 -2.84 -15.59
N ASP A 172 9.97 -3.67 -16.30
CA ASP A 172 10.48 -4.53 -17.37
C ASP A 172 10.10 -4.03 -18.78
N GLY A 173 9.35 -2.94 -18.88
CA GLY A 173 9.06 -2.28 -20.15
C GLY A 173 8.00 -2.97 -21.01
N ASP A 174 7.18 -3.84 -20.43
CA ASP A 174 6.13 -4.55 -21.17
C ASP A 174 4.85 -3.73 -21.35
N GLY A 175 4.74 -2.58 -20.66
CA GLY A 175 3.61 -1.64 -20.72
C GLY A 175 2.58 -1.83 -19.61
N PHE A 176 2.71 -2.86 -18.77
CA PHE A 176 1.86 -3.10 -17.61
C PHE A 176 2.54 -2.62 -16.32
N GLN A 177 1.75 -2.39 -15.28
CA GLN A 177 2.29 -1.96 -14.00
C GLN A 177 2.76 -3.14 -13.18
N ASP A 178 4.04 -3.11 -12.78
CA ASP A 178 4.59 -3.98 -11.75
C ASP A 178 4.44 -3.34 -10.38
N LEU A 179 4.55 -4.13 -9.32
CA LEU A 179 4.39 -3.68 -7.95
C LEU A 179 5.64 -3.98 -7.13
N LEU A 180 6.19 -2.94 -6.51
CA LEU A 180 7.33 -3.02 -5.60
C LEU A 180 6.83 -2.82 -4.17
N ILE A 181 7.28 -3.67 -3.25
CA ILE A 181 6.84 -3.66 -1.84
C ILE A 181 8.05 -3.74 -0.91
N SER A 182 8.12 -2.83 0.07
CA SER A 182 9.01 -2.95 1.21
C SER A 182 8.37 -3.79 2.32
N GLN A 183 9.16 -4.63 2.97
CA GLN A 183 8.67 -5.65 3.89
C GLN A 183 9.42 -5.61 5.21
N ASN A 184 8.86 -6.33 6.19
CA ASN A 184 9.36 -6.59 7.54
C ASN A 184 9.01 -5.52 8.59
N SER A 185 8.93 -5.97 9.84
CA SER A 185 8.77 -5.12 11.01
C SER A 185 9.52 -5.68 12.21
N TYR A 186 10.47 -4.90 12.71
CA TYR A 186 11.26 -5.22 13.92
C TYR A 186 10.74 -4.49 15.16
N ALA A 187 9.65 -3.72 15.00
CA ALA A 187 9.05 -2.94 16.07
C ALA A 187 8.03 -3.67 16.98
N PRO A 188 7.52 -4.89 16.65
CA PRO A 188 6.69 -5.60 17.59
C PRO A 188 7.41 -5.83 18.92
N GLN A 189 6.61 -5.96 19.99
CA GLN A 189 7.15 -6.27 21.32
C GLN A 189 7.98 -7.58 21.31
N LEU A 190 8.92 -7.68 22.23
CA LEU A 190 9.90 -8.77 22.30
C LEU A 190 9.27 -10.18 22.24
N GLU A 191 8.12 -10.38 22.88
CA GLU A 191 7.42 -11.68 22.93
C GLU A 191 6.73 -12.05 21.62
N THR A 192 6.42 -11.07 20.77
CA THR A 192 5.88 -11.32 19.43
C THR A 192 7.00 -11.70 18.46
N GLY A 193 8.20 -11.18 18.68
CA GLY A 193 9.34 -11.34 17.79
C GLY A 193 9.25 -10.42 16.57
N HIS A 194 10.25 -10.53 15.68
CA HIS A 194 10.30 -9.77 14.45
C HIS A 194 9.43 -10.41 13.38
N PHE A 195 8.80 -9.59 12.56
CA PHE A 195 8.24 -10.01 11.28
C PHE A 195 9.34 -9.81 10.22
N ASP A 196 10.14 -10.82 9.97
CA ASP A 196 11.37 -10.75 9.17
C ASP A 196 11.41 -11.74 7.98
N GLY A 197 10.25 -12.28 7.61
CA GLY A 197 10.12 -13.29 6.54
C GLY A 197 10.36 -12.76 5.12
N GLY A 198 10.43 -11.42 4.91
CA GLY A 198 10.54 -10.80 3.60
C GLY A 198 11.96 -10.27 3.29
N GLN A 199 12.22 -10.07 2.01
CA GLN A 199 13.44 -9.43 1.50
C GLN A 199 13.10 -8.31 0.48
N GLY A 200 11.98 -7.61 0.68
CA GLY A 200 11.38 -6.83 -0.37
C GLY A 200 10.75 -7.73 -1.44
N LEU A 201 9.84 -7.20 -2.21
CA LEU A 201 9.11 -8.01 -3.19
C LEU A 201 8.86 -7.20 -4.47
N LEU A 202 9.28 -7.75 -5.60
CA LEU A 202 8.86 -7.33 -6.92
C LEU A 202 7.81 -8.31 -7.43
N LEU A 203 6.67 -7.79 -7.84
CA LEU A 203 5.59 -8.51 -8.46
C LEU A 203 5.40 -8.01 -9.88
N ARG A 204 5.59 -8.86 -10.89
CA ARG A 204 5.31 -8.53 -12.28
C ARG A 204 3.82 -8.56 -12.54
N GLY A 205 3.30 -7.47 -13.11
CA GLY A 205 1.91 -7.34 -13.53
C GLY A 205 1.62 -7.95 -14.90
N ASN A 206 0.37 -7.95 -15.30
CA ASN A 206 -0.05 -8.34 -16.66
C ASN A 206 -1.31 -7.56 -17.07
N GLU A 207 -1.75 -7.76 -18.30
CA GLU A 207 -2.91 -7.08 -18.91
C GLU A 207 -4.25 -7.23 -18.16
N MET A 208 -4.37 -8.21 -17.27
CA MET A 208 -5.57 -8.45 -16.47
C MET A 208 -5.42 -7.96 -15.02
N GLY A 209 -4.36 -7.23 -14.71
CA GLY A 209 -4.06 -6.75 -13.35
C GLY A 209 -3.75 -7.87 -12.36
N TYR A 210 -3.26 -9.03 -12.81
CA TYR A 210 -2.71 -10.08 -11.95
C TYR A 210 -1.22 -9.92 -11.78
N PHE A 211 -0.73 -10.33 -10.62
CA PHE A 211 0.66 -10.16 -10.22
C PHE A 211 1.35 -11.50 -9.96
N LYS A 212 2.59 -11.62 -10.41
CA LYS A 212 3.46 -12.78 -10.19
C LYS A 212 4.77 -12.37 -9.56
N ALA A 213 5.17 -13.04 -8.47
CA ALA A 213 6.43 -12.76 -7.79
C ALA A 213 7.65 -13.03 -8.69
N VAL A 214 8.58 -12.09 -8.67
CA VAL A 214 9.91 -12.20 -9.30
C VAL A 214 10.95 -12.40 -8.20
N TRP A 215 11.74 -13.44 -8.32
CA TRP A 215 12.73 -13.76 -7.29
C TRP A 215 13.91 -12.78 -7.30
N PRO A 216 14.54 -12.48 -6.14
CA PRO A 216 15.70 -11.60 -6.07
C PRO A 216 16.86 -12.00 -6.98
N LYS A 217 17.06 -13.30 -7.20
CA LYS A 217 18.07 -13.81 -8.15
C LYS A 217 17.81 -13.37 -9.59
N GLU A 218 16.55 -13.17 -9.96
CA GLU A 218 16.15 -12.74 -11.31
C GLU A 218 16.12 -11.22 -11.43
N SER A 219 15.55 -10.55 -10.42
CA SER A 219 15.35 -9.09 -10.43
C SER A 219 16.53 -8.27 -9.89
N GLY A 220 17.42 -8.88 -9.10
CA GLY A 220 18.41 -8.14 -8.31
C GLY A 220 17.82 -7.36 -7.13
N PHE A 221 16.49 -7.31 -6.99
CA PHE A 221 15.83 -6.59 -5.91
C PHE A 221 15.78 -7.43 -4.64
N SER A 222 16.66 -7.11 -3.69
CA SER A 222 16.73 -7.73 -2.37
C SER A 222 16.94 -6.70 -1.29
N VAL A 223 15.97 -6.61 -0.37
CA VAL A 223 15.93 -5.61 0.70
C VAL A 223 15.80 -6.32 2.05
N PRO A 224 16.92 -6.77 2.63
CA PRO A 224 16.90 -7.34 3.97
C PRO A 224 16.68 -6.25 5.03
N GLY A 225 16.23 -6.66 6.22
CA GLY A 225 16.07 -5.77 7.36
C GLY A 225 14.68 -5.13 7.45
N ASP A 226 14.55 -4.14 8.31
CA ASP A 226 13.28 -3.47 8.64
C ASP A 226 12.94 -2.36 7.63
N ALA A 227 12.54 -2.75 6.40
CA ALA A 227 12.27 -1.81 5.32
C ALA A 227 10.91 -1.14 5.49
N LYS A 228 10.86 0.18 5.30
CA LYS A 228 9.66 0.99 5.47
C LYS A 228 9.29 1.80 4.25
N SER A 229 10.07 2.82 3.92
CA SER A 229 9.77 3.69 2.80
C SER A 229 10.30 3.14 1.49
N LEU A 230 9.61 3.49 0.40
CA LEU A 230 9.99 3.13 -0.95
C LEU A 230 9.62 4.30 -1.85
N ILE A 231 10.60 4.81 -2.61
CA ILE A 231 10.38 5.89 -3.58
C ILE A 231 10.99 5.55 -4.93
N LEU A 232 10.33 6.02 -5.98
CA LEU A 232 10.76 5.93 -7.35
C LEU A 232 11.30 7.27 -7.82
N ILE A 233 12.46 7.25 -8.48
CA ILE A 233 13.14 8.43 -8.98
C ILE A 233 14.03 8.03 -10.14
N ASP A 234 14.14 8.88 -11.16
CA ASP A 234 15.17 8.78 -12.16
C ASP A 234 16.34 9.68 -11.71
N TRP A 235 17.43 9.08 -11.21
CA TRP A 235 18.57 9.88 -10.71
C TRP A 235 19.71 10.04 -11.73
N ASN A 236 19.67 9.29 -12.84
CA ASN A 236 20.71 9.30 -13.87
C ASN A 236 20.24 9.89 -15.20
N ASP A 237 18.99 10.42 -15.24
CA ASP A 237 18.36 11.04 -16.41
C ASP A 237 18.25 10.09 -17.64
N ASP A 238 18.09 8.77 -17.40
CA ASP A 238 17.88 7.79 -18.46
C ASP A 238 16.40 7.51 -18.77
N ALA A 239 15.51 8.20 -18.09
CA ALA A 239 14.04 8.08 -18.13
C ALA A 239 13.48 6.74 -17.63
N ARG A 240 14.29 5.91 -16.97
CA ARG A 240 13.83 4.75 -16.20
C ARG A 240 13.69 5.13 -14.73
N LEU A 241 12.73 4.52 -14.06
CA LEU A 241 12.60 4.72 -12.63
C LEU A 241 13.55 3.79 -11.88
N ASP A 242 14.41 4.40 -11.11
CA ASP A 242 15.27 3.79 -10.10
C ASP A 242 14.53 3.75 -8.77
N LEU A 243 15.07 3.05 -7.78
CA LEU A 243 14.41 2.81 -6.52
C LEU A 243 15.31 3.14 -5.34
N LEU A 244 14.78 3.89 -4.36
CA LEU A 244 15.38 4.07 -3.04
C LEU A 244 14.49 3.44 -1.99
N VAL A 245 15.08 2.66 -1.08
CA VAL A 245 14.38 1.98 0.02
C VAL A 245 14.99 2.39 1.34
N GLY A 246 14.18 3.03 2.18
CA GLY A 246 14.55 3.37 3.55
C GLY A 246 14.32 2.21 4.50
N ARG A 247 15.31 1.93 5.35
CA ARG A 247 15.28 0.91 6.39
C ARG A 247 15.46 1.53 7.77
N ASN A 248 14.68 1.07 8.75
CA ASN A 248 14.87 1.50 10.12
C ASN A 248 16.19 0.95 10.67
N ASN A 249 16.93 1.82 11.36
CA ASN A 249 18.18 1.48 12.03
C ASN A 249 19.24 0.84 11.11
N ASP A 250 19.19 1.15 9.81
CA ASP A 250 20.13 0.64 8.80
C ASP A 250 20.28 1.65 7.64
N THR A 251 21.27 1.45 6.79
CA THR A 251 21.53 2.29 5.62
C THR A 251 20.42 2.16 4.58
N MET A 252 20.09 3.26 3.91
CA MET A 252 19.21 3.25 2.76
C MET A 252 19.82 2.43 1.62
N LEU A 253 18.98 1.69 0.90
CA LEU A 253 19.40 0.98 -0.31
C LEU A 253 18.94 1.73 -1.56
N ALA A 254 19.78 1.69 -2.59
CA ALA A 254 19.52 2.25 -3.90
C ALA A 254 19.67 1.17 -4.97
N PHE A 255 18.69 1.08 -5.87
CA PHE A 255 18.66 0.12 -6.97
C PHE A 255 18.50 0.90 -8.28
N ARG A 256 19.45 0.74 -9.18
CA ARG A 256 19.35 1.28 -10.53
C ARG A 256 18.61 0.28 -11.42
N ASN A 257 17.64 0.78 -12.19
CA ASN A 257 16.95 -0.03 -13.18
C ASN A 257 17.82 -0.15 -14.45
N GLU A 258 18.42 -1.31 -14.63
CA GLU A 258 19.25 -1.65 -15.79
C GLU A 258 18.52 -2.57 -16.79
N ALA A 259 17.20 -2.78 -16.64
CA ALA A 259 16.44 -3.61 -17.56
C ALA A 259 16.49 -3.03 -18.96
N ASP A 260 17.02 -3.81 -19.90
CA ASP A 260 17.03 -3.50 -21.32
C ASP A 260 16.25 -4.56 -22.10
N LEU A 261 14.94 -4.39 -22.11
CA LEU A 261 14.01 -5.31 -22.79
C LEU A 261 13.55 -4.77 -24.14
N GLY A 262 14.25 -3.73 -24.65
CA GLY A 262 13.98 -3.11 -25.94
C GLY A 262 12.77 -2.19 -25.95
N ALA A 263 12.23 -1.84 -24.78
CA ALA A 263 11.25 -0.78 -24.64
C ALA A 263 11.93 0.60 -24.69
N THR A 264 11.20 1.62 -25.10
CA THR A 264 11.68 3.01 -25.04
C THR A 264 11.13 3.68 -23.79
N PRO A 265 11.97 3.98 -22.78
CA PRO A 265 11.52 4.69 -21.59
C PRO A 265 11.17 6.14 -21.94
N MET A 266 10.16 6.68 -21.29
CA MET A 266 9.71 8.05 -21.47
C MET A 266 9.31 8.67 -20.14
N MET A 267 9.84 9.85 -19.85
CA MET A 267 9.45 10.68 -18.72
C MET A 267 8.65 11.89 -19.19
N ILE A 268 7.53 12.15 -18.54
CA ILE A 268 6.70 13.33 -18.80
C ILE A 268 6.68 14.20 -17.55
N ASN A 269 7.19 15.42 -17.68
CA ASN A 269 7.15 16.43 -16.64
C ASN A 269 6.04 17.43 -16.94
N LEU A 270 5.07 17.53 -16.05
CA LEU A 270 3.96 18.47 -16.17
C LEU A 270 4.27 19.80 -15.51
N ARG A 271 3.89 20.89 -16.17
CA ARG A 271 3.88 22.23 -15.59
C ARG A 271 2.45 22.69 -15.46
N GLY A 272 1.95 22.71 -14.23
CA GLY A 272 0.61 23.16 -13.86
C GLY A 272 0.55 24.64 -13.52
N SER A 273 -0.51 25.04 -12.79
CA SER A 273 -0.72 26.42 -12.33
C SER A 273 0.27 26.81 -11.22
N ARG A 274 0.36 28.13 -10.92
CA ARG A 274 1.19 28.61 -9.80
C ARG A 274 0.82 27.96 -8.45
N LYS A 275 -0.45 27.61 -8.24
CA LYS A 275 -0.93 26.94 -7.01
C LYS A 275 -0.69 25.43 -7.01
N ASN A 276 -0.49 24.82 -8.17
CA ASN A 276 -0.21 23.41 -8.36
C ASN A 276 0.85 23.26 -9.48
N PRO A 277 2.12 23.58 -9.21
CA PRO A 277 3.15 23.67 -10.25
C PRO A 277 3.49 22.34 -10.91
N HIS A 278 3.31 21.22 -10.20
CA HIS A 278 3.55 19.87 -10.70
C HIS A 278 2.30 19.20 -11.27
N ALA A 279 1.18 19.93 -11.35
CA ALA A 279 -0.11 19.40 -11.82
C ALA A 279 -0.56 18.13 -11.08
N ILE A 280 -0.37 18.07 -9.77
CA ILE A 280 -0.84 16.95 -8.94
C ILE A 280 -2.34 16.73 -9.17
N GLY A 281 -2.75 15.47 -9.41
CA GLY A 281 -4.10 15.07 -9.79
C GLY A 281 -4.34 15.09 -11.30
N ALA A 282 -3.32 15.42 -12.13
CA ALA A 282 -3.45 15.27 -13.57
C ALA A 282 -3.38 13.80 -13.98
N LYS A 283 -4.23 13.39 -14.91
CA LYS A 283 -4.16 12.08 -15.57
C LYS A 283 -3.52 12.22 -16.94
N VAL A 284 -2.52 11.40 -17.22
CA VAL A 284 -1.79 11.39 -18.49
C VAL A 284 -2.01 10.06 -19.17
N THR A 285 -2.49 10.08 -20.40
CA THR A 285 -2.68 8.89 -21.22
C THR A 285 -1.72 8.90 -22.40
N ALA A 286 -0.90 7.87 -22.49
CA ALA A 286 -0.08 7.58 -23.66
C ALA A 286 -0.89 6.72 -24.63
N VAL A 287 -1.13 7.21 -25.85
CA VAL A 287 -1.90 6.51 -26.89
C VAL A 287 -0.97 6.02 -27.97
N MET A 288 -0.93 4.71 -28.21
CA MET A 288 -0.08 4.09 -29.22
C MET A 288 -0.72 4.14 -30.62
N SER A 289 0.08 3.85 -31.65
CA SER A 289 -0.37 3.83 -33.03
C SER A 289 -1.39 2.72 -33.33
N ASP A 290 -1.36 1.63 -32.58
CA ASP A 290 -2.32 0.53 -32.63
C ASP A 290 -3.62 0.80 -31.84
N GLN A 291 -3.81 2.00 -31.32
CA GLN A 291 -4.92 2.47 -30.48
C GLN A 291 -4.90 1.93 -29.03
N SER A 292 -3.95 1.09 -28.66
CA SER A 292 -3.76 0.75 -27.24
C SER A 292 -3.34 2.00 -26.46
N SER A 293 -3.68 2.05 -25.18
CA SER A 293 -3.33 3.18 -24.32
C SER A 293 -2.99 2.70 -22.92
N SER A 294 -2.19 3.49 -22.22
CA SER A 294 -1.95 3.33 -20.79
C SER A 294 -2.08 4.68 -20.10
N MET A 295 -2.61 4.68 -18.89
CA MET A 295 -2.87 5.89 -18.12
C MET A 295 -2.03 5.89 -16.84
N ARG A 296 -1.58 7.08 -16.43
CA ARG A 296 -0.88 7.34 -15.17
C ARG A 296 -1.43 8.61 -14.56
N GLU A 297 -1.48 8.65 -13.24
CA GLU A 297 -1.87 9.85 -12.50
C GLU A 297 -0.67 10.47 -11.79
N CYS A 298 -0.64 11.80 -11.69
CA CYS A 298 0.39 12.56 -10.98
C CYS A 298 0.00 12.69 -9.52
N TYR A 299 0.72 12.02 -8.61
CA TYR A 299 0.43 12.01 -7.18
C TYR A 299 1.36 12.92 -6.38
N ALA A 300 0.83 13.43 -5.24
CA ALA A 300 1.62 14.01 -4.17
C ALA A 300 1.43 13.17 -2.91
N GLY A 301 2.47 12.42 -2.56
CA GLY A 301 2.43 11.44 -1.47
C GLY A 301 1.78 10.14 -1.91
N ASN A 302 2.54 9.09 -1.86
CA ASN A 302 2.11 7.72 -2.10
C ASN A 302 2.95 6.79 -1.23
N SER A 303 2.55 5.51 -1.13
CA SER A 303 3.30 4.54 -0.37
C SER A 303 3.19 4.74 1.16
N TYR A 304 4.23 4.44 1.92
CA TYR A 304 4.31 4.55 3.38
C TYR A 304 5.34 5.61 3.76
N LEU A 305 4.89 6.73 4.37
CA LEU A 305 5.71 7.85 4.85
C LEU A 305 6.75 8.31 3.81
N SER A 306 6.38 8.33 2.53
CA SER A 306 7.28 8.66 1.42
C SER A 306 6.55 9.34 0.28
N GLN A 307 7.32 9.92 -0.63
CA GLN A 307 6.82 10.54 -1.84
C GLN A 307 7.83 10.34 -2.96
N SER A 308 7.37 9.75 -4.06
CA SER A 308 8.13 9.64 -5.30
C SER A 308 8.18 10.96 -6.07
N SER A 309 9.04 11.04 -7.09
CA SER A 309 9.05 12.18 -8.02
C SER A 309 7.66 12.37 -8.66
N PRO A 310 7.19 13.60 -8.86
CA PRO A 310 5.91 13.86 -9.54
C PRO A 310 6.01 13.65 -11.07
N SER A 311 7.18 13.26 -11.58
CA SER A 311 7.36 12.90 -12.99
C SER A 311 6.57 11.64 -13.32
N ILE A 312 5.95 11.63 -14.51
CA ILE A 312 5.16 10.50 -14.98
C ILE A 312 6.00 9.70 -15.96
N HIS A 313 6.05 8.39 -15.73
CA HIS A 313 6.87 7.49 -16.53
C HIS A 313 6.02 6.50 -17.32
N PHE A 314 6.41 6.29 -18.57
CA PHE A 314 5.88 5.26 -19.44
C PHE A 314 7.04 4.49 -20.08
N SER A 315 6.84 3.21 -20.29
CA SER A 315 7.64 2.42 -21.22
C SER A 315 6.84 2.22 -22.49
N ILE A 316 7.44 2.56 -23.63
CA ILE A 316 6.82 2.26 -24.93
C ILE A 316 7.30 0.87 -25.33
N PRO A 317 6.44 -0.16 -25.33
CA PRO A 317 6.85 -1.53 -25.60
C PRO A 317 7.51 -1.69 -26.97
N LYS A 318 8.43 -2.64 -27.09
CA LYS A 318 9.11 -2.95 -28.34
C LYS A 318 8.11 -3.18 -29.48
N GLY A 319 8.31 -2.51 -30.58
CA GLY A 319 7.45 -2.63 -31.78
C GLY A 319 6.21 -1.74 -31.75
N LYS A 320 5.92 -1.05 -30.64
CA LYS A 320 4.89 -0.02 -30.58
C LYS A 320 5.47 1.36 -30.83
N ASN A 321 4.61 2.27 -31.30
CA ASN A 321 4.96 3.68 -31.49
C ASN A 321 3.96 4.54 -30.74
N LEU A 322 4.45 5.52 -29.98
CA LEU A 322 3.61 6.52 -29.36
C LEU A 322 3.05 7.47 -30.43
N LYS A 323 1.72 7.62 -30.48
CA LYS A 323 0.99 8.50 -31.39
C LYS A 323 0.75 9.88 -30.79
N GLU A 324 0.22 9.90 -29.58
CA GLU A 324 -0.11 11.14 -28.87
C GLU A 324 -0.08 10.94 -27.35
N ILE A 325 0.10 12.05 -26.62
CA ILE A 325 -0.08 12.15 -25.18
C ILE A 325 -1.33 12.98 -24.93
N ARG A 326 -2.26 12.49 -24.12
CA ARG A 326 -3.41 13.23 -23.64
C ARG A 326 -3.24 13.56 -22.19
N VAL A 327 -3.54 14.81 -21.81
CA VAL A 327 -3.48 15.25 -20.42
C VAL A 327 -4.86 15.76 -20.01
N HIS A 328 -5.40 15.15 -18.96
CA HIS A 328 -6.55 15.64 -18.24
C HIS A 328 -6.05 16.36 -17.00
N TRP A 329 -6.16 17.69 -17.01
CA TRP A 329 -5.63 18.55 -15.94
C TRP A 329 -6.54 18.56 -14.71
N PRO A 330 -6.02 18.91 -13.50
CA PRO A 330 -6.81 18.87 -12.25
C PRO A 330 -8.05 19.79 -12.22
N ASP A 331 -8.14 20.76 -13.14
CA ASP A 331 -9.30 21.63 -13.30
C ASP A 331 -10.26 21.17 -14.40
N ALA A 332 -10.22 19.88 -14.75
CA ALA A 332 -11.00 19.23 -15.80
C ALA A 332 -10.71 19.72 -17.24
N THR A 333 -9.78 20.64 -17.46
CA THR A 333 -9.34 20.98 -18.83
C THR A 333 -8.56 19.83 -19.45
N GLN A 334 -8.57 19.72 -20.77
CA GLN A 334 -7.85 18.68 -21.51
C GLN A 334 -6.92 19.27 -22.54
N SER A 335 -5.80 18.58 -22.79
CA SER A 335 -4.91 18.90 -23.90
C SER A 335 -4.41 17.63 -24.59
N LYS A 336 -4.16 17.73 -25.91
CA LYS A 336 -3.65 16.64 -26.74
C LYS A 336 -2.34 17.08 -27.38
N HIS A 337 -1.34 16.25 -27.29
CA HIS A 337 0.00 16.52 -27.77
C HIS A 337 0.41 15.40 -28.75
N PRO A 338 0.31 15.63 -30.07
CA PRO A 338 0.81 14.67 -31.05
C PRO A 338 2.31 14.40 -30.82
N PHE A 339 2.67 13.14 -30.71
CA PHE A 339 4.07 12.77 -30.47
C PHE A 339 4.78 12.56 -31.80
N LYS A 340 5.84 13.35 -32.03
CA LYS A 340 6.75 13.16 -33.15
C LYS A 340 8.06 12.65 -32.55
N ASN A 341 8.33 11.37 -32.74
CA ASN A 341 9.58 10.76 -32.25
C ASN A 341 10.80 11.58 -32.74
N LYS A 342 11.46 12.27 -31.81
CA LYS A 342 12.67 13.07 -32.06
C LYS A 342 13.88 12.51 -31.28
N GLY A 343 13.80 11.27 -30.80
CA GLY A 343 14.83 10.69 -29.90
C GLY A 343 14.88 11.34 -28.52
N GLN A 344 13.77 11.96 -28.08
CA GLN A 344 13.67 12.57 -26.75
C GLN A 344 12.92 11.63 -25.83
N ASN A 345 13.56 11.21 -24.75
CA ASN A 345 12.96 10.39 -23.70
C ASN A 345 12.32 11.24 -22.59
N ILE A 346 12.58 12.55 -22.55
CA ILE A 346 12.03 13.48 -21.55
C ILE A 346 11.18 14.53 -22.26
N VAL A 347 9.91 14.58 -21.91
CA VAL A 347 8.90 15.49 -22.47
C VAL A 347 8.41 16.45 -21.39
N ARG A 348 8.36 17.75 -21.69
CA ARG A 348 7.78 18.76 -20.80
C ARG A 348 6.50 19.29 -21.41
N LEU A 349 5.39 19.15 -20.67
CA LEU A 349 4.08 19.62 -21.11
C LEU A 349 3.55 20.67 -20.15
N SER A 350 3.13 21.81 -20.69
CA SER A 350 2.52 22.88 -19.89
C SER A 350 1.01 22.88 -20.05
N LYS A 351 0.31 23.22 -18.99
CA LYS A 351 -1.13 23.44 -19.02
C LYS A 351 -1.44 24.58 -20.02
N PRO A 352 -2.49 24.46 -20.85
CA PRO A 352 -2.91 25.54 -21.74
C PRO A 352 -3.15 26.85 -20.99
N GLY A 353 -2.65 27.97 -21.54
CA GLY A 353 -2.78 29.30 -20.94
C GLY A 353 -1.77 29.63 -19.84
N ILE A 354 -0.78 28.77 -19.58
CA ILE A 354 0.34 29.04 -18.68
C ILE A 354 1.58 29.36 -19.53
N GLN A 355 2.17 30.52 -19.32
CA GLN A 355 3.45 30.96 -19.90
C GLN A 355 4.62 30.63 -18.98
#